data_17c84af67706c036dbe70f9b9baa0b97
#
_entry.id   17c84af67706c036dbe70f9b9baa0b97
#
_cell.length_a   1.000
_cell.length_b   1.000
_cell.length_c   1.000
_cell.angle_alpha   90.00
_cell.angle_beta   90.00
_cell.angle_gamma   90.00
#
_symmetry.space_group_name_H-M   'P 1'
#
loop_
_entity.id
_entity.type
_entity.pdbx_description
1 polymer ?
#
loop_
_entity_poly.entity_id
_entity_poly.type
_entity_poly.pdbx_seq_one_letter_code
_entity_poly.pdbx_strand_id
1 'polypeptide(L)'
;MKHFIVLDAGVFGESSLSDGVRARIRRSTLRGGEVWVSAVTLAEACRGTARTRQVESLLARHKANPTIRVRPTDEGFAKRVGQILFDSGRGSESIADAHVAALCAEADTAMVFTTDPDDIRALAPVVPGTRILTRRPD
;
A
#
# COMPACT_ATOMS: atom_id res chain seq x y z
N MET A 1 10.00 -13.40 -10.05
CA MET A 1 8.76 -12.59 -9.99
C MET A 1 8.76 -11.72 -8.74
N LYS A 2 8.29 -10.49 -8.86
CA LYS A 2 8.15 -9.59 -7.70
C LYS A 2 6.80 -9.77 -7.05
N HIS A 3 6.81 -9.94 -5.72
CA HIS A 3 5.61 -10.03 -4.91
C HIS A 3 5.64 -8.93 -3.86
N PHE A 4 4.60 -8.09 -3.85
CA PHE A 4 4.48 -7.01 -2.87
C PHE A 4 3.32 -7.28 -1.91
N ILE A 5 3.53 -6.93 -0.65
CA ILE A 5 2.45 -6.60 0.27
C ILE A 5 2.39 -5.09 0.33
N VAL A 6 1.23 -4.51 0.06
CA VAL A 6 1.02 -3.07 0.07
C VAL A 6 0.06 -2.74 1.21
N LEU A 7 0.47 -1.80 2.05
CA LEU A 7 -0.30 -1.38 3.21
C LEU A 7 -1.06 -0.09 2.89
N ASP A 8 -2.38 -0.10 3.11
CA ASP A 8 -3.21 1.09 2.99
C ASP A 8 -3.36 1.76 4.37
N ALA A 9 -3.91 2.97 4.40
CA ALA A 9 -3.94 3.83 5.59
C ALA A 9 -4.60 3.18 6.81
N GLY A 10 -5.65 2.38 6.62
CA GLY A 10 -6.36 1.71 7.70
C GLY A 10 -5.50 0.75 8.52
N VAL A 11 -4.40 0.25 7.94
CA VAL A 11 -3.47 -0.65 8.63
C VAL A 11 -2.74 0.06 9.77
N PHE A 12 -2.62 1.38 9.68
CA PHE A 12 -1.89 2.22 10.64
C PHE A 12 -2.77 2.77 11.75
N GLY A 13 -3.98 2.23 11.93
CA GLY A 13 -4.90 2.66 12.97
C GLY A 13 -4.45 2.30 14.38
N GLU A 14 -3.50 1.36 14.49
CA GLU A 14 -2.91 0.92 15.76
C GLU A 14 -1.40 1.14 15.74
N SER A 15 -0.76 1.10 16.91
CA SER A 15 0.69 1.25 17.02
C SER A 15 1.47 0.00 16.60
N SER A 16 0.78 -1.08 16.30
CA SER A 16 1.37 -2.31 15.77
C SER A 16 0.42 -2.93 14.74
N LEU A 17 0.99 -3.70 13.83
CA LEU A 17 0.20 -4.44 12.84
C LEU A 17 -0.59 -5.56 13.54
N SER A 18 -1.75 -5.89 12.99
CA SER A 18 -2.54 -7.03 13.47
C SER A 18 -1.77 -8.34 13.28
N ASP A 19 -2.14 -9.36 14.04
CA ASP A 19 -1.50 -10.68 13.94
C ASP A 19 -1.64 -11.28 12.53
N GLY A 20 -2.80 -11.09 11.90
CA GLY A 20 -3.04 -11.59 10.54
C GLY A 20 -2.13 -10.93 9.52
N VAL A 21 -1.96 -9.62 9.59
CA VAL A 21 -1.07 -8.87 8.70
C VAL A 21 0.38 -9.31 8.93
N ARG A 22 0.82 -9.39 10.18
CA ARG A 22 2.20 -9.82 10.51
C ARG A 22 2.50 -11.22 10.01
N ALA A 23 1.56 -12.15 10.16
CA ALA A 23 1.74 -13.52 9.69
C ALA A 23 1.91 -13.57 8.17
N ARG A 24 1.12 -12.77 7.46
CA ARG A 24 1.20 -12.71 5.99
C ARG A 24 2.51 -12.08 5.52
N ILE A 25 2.95 -11.03 6.19
CA ILE A 25 4.24 -10.38 5.91
C ILE A 25 5.38 -11.39 6.10
N ARG A 26 5.36 -12.12 7.20
CA ARG A 26 6.39 -13.13 7.48
C ARG A 26 6.46 -14.18 6.39
N ARG A 27 5.32 -14.72 5.98
CA ARG A 27 5.26 -15.72 4.90
C ARG A 27 5.76 -15.17 3.58
N SER A 28 5.36 -13.95 3.24
CA SER A 28 5.79 -13.31 2.00
C SER A 28 7.30 -13.06 2.00
N THR A 29 7.83 -12.55 3.10
CA THR A 29 9.27 -12.26 3.24
C THR A 29 10.11 -13.51 3.08
N LEU A 30 9.67 -14.65 3.62
CA LEU A 30 10.36 -15.93 3.47
C LEU A 30 10.45 -16.39 2.01
N ARG A 31 9.58 -15.89 1.15
CA ARG A 31 9.55 -16.17 -0.29
C ARG A 31 10.16 -15.04 -1.13
N GLY A 32 10.87 -14.10 -0.50
CA GLY A 32 11.50 -12.98 -1.18
C GLY A 32 10.57 -11.81 -1.48
N GLY A 33 9.37 -11.79 -0.90
CA GLY A 33 8.42 -10.68 -1.05
C GLY A 33 8.86 -9.44 -0.30
N GLU A 34 8.35 -8.29 -0.74
CA GLU A 34 8.64 -6.99 -0.15
C GLU A 34 7.36 -6.35 0.38
N VAL A 35 7.51 -5.51 1.43
CA VAL A 35 6.39 -4.78 2.03
C VAL A 35 6.57 -3.30 1.74
N TRP A 36 5.53 -2.69 1.21
CA TRP A 36 5.56 -1.31 0.74
C TRP A 36 4.37 -0.50 1.23
N VAL A 37 4.57 0.79 1.39
CA VAL A 37 3.52 1.78 1.62
C VAL A 37 3.82 2.98 0.73
N SER A 38 2.77 3.59 0.14
CA SER A 38 2.97 4.81 -0.65
C SER A 38 3.15 6.02 0.26
N ALA A 39 3.89 7.04 -0.22
CA ALA A 39 4.05 8.29 0.50
C ALA A 39 2.70 8.98 0.79
N VAL A 40 1.74 8.86 -0.14
CA VAL A 40 0.40 9.44 0.03
C VAL A 40 -0.39 8.70 1.11
N THR A 41 -0.23 7.38 1.21
CA THR A 41 -0.83 6.60 2.30
C THR A 41 -0.30 7.08 3.66
N LEU A 42 1.00 7.37 3.76
CA LEU A 42 1.55 7.95 4.99
C LEU A 42 0.95 9.31 5.29
N ALA A 43 0.75 10.15 4.27
CA ALA A 43 0.11 11.45 4.45
C ALA A 43 -1.30 11.32 5.02
N GLU A 44 -2.06 10.33 4.57
CA GLU A 44 -3.38 10.05 5.12
C GLU A 44 -3.32 9.55 6.56
N ALA A 45 -2.35 8.68 6.87
CA ALA A 45 -2.22 8.09 8.20
C ALA A 45 -1.65 9.05 9.22
N CYS A 46 -0.78 9.97 8.81
CA CYS A 46 -0.06 10.91 9.69
C CYS A 46 -0.81 12.23 9.92
N ARG A 47 -2.10 12.14 10.19
CA ARG A 47 -2.91 13.34 10.48
C ARG A 47 -2.82 13.69 11.96
N GLY A 48 -1.98 14.69 12.26
CA GLY A 48 -1.77 15.18 13.62
C GLY A 48 -0.66 14.45 14.35
N THR A 49 -0.21 15.04 15.44
CA THR A 49 0.98 14.60 16.17
C THR A 49 0.84 13.18 16.72
N ALA A 50 -0.31 12.86 17.32
CA ALA A 50 -0.51 11.55 17.95
C ALA A 50 -0.47 10.43 16.92
N ARG A 51 -1.15 10.61 15.78
CA ARG A 51 -1.16 9.61 14.72
C ARG A 51 0.20 9.48 14.05
N THR A 52 0.91 10.59 13.85
CA THR A 52 2.24 10.57 13.27
C THR A 52 3.21 9.78 14.16
N ARG A 53 3.16 9.99 15.48
CA ARG A 53 3.98 9.20 16.41
C ARG A 53 3.67 7.72 16.37
N GLN A 54 2.38 7.39 16.22
CA GLN A 54 1.93 6.00 16.11
C GLN A 54 2.50 5.34 14.85
N VAL A 55 2.43 6.03 13.71
CA VAL A 55 2.99 5.55 12.45
C VAL A 55 4.50 5.41 12.54
N GLU A 56 5.19 6.41 13.09
CA GLU A 56 6.64 6.37 13.28
C GLU A 56 7.07 5.19 14.15
N SER A 57 6.33 4.93 15.22
CA SER A 57 6.59 3.80 16.10
C SER A 57 6.45 2.47 15.37
N LEU A 58 5.40 2.33 14.56
CA LEU A 58 5.17 1.14 13.75
C LEU A 58 6.30 0.95 12.73
N LEU A 59 6.64 1.99 11.98
CA LEU A 59 7.71 1.92 10.98
C LEU A 59 9.07 1.61 11.60
N ALA A 60 9.34 2.15 12.80
CA ALA A 60 10.59 1.90 13.52
C ALA A 60 10.77 0.42 13.86
N ARG A 61 9.68 -0.30 14.13
CA ARG A 61 9.72 -1.75 14.40
C ARG A 61 10.02 -2.57 13.15
N HIS A 62 9.91 -1.98 11.97
CA HIS A 62 10.07 -2.65 10.68
C HIS A 62 11.15 -2.00 9.81
N LYS A 63 12.22 -1.52 10.43
CA LYS A 63 13.38 -0.99 9.69
C LYS A 63 14.29 -2.07 9.15
N ALA A 64 14.21 -3.26 9.73
CA ALA A 64 14.99 -4.40 9.31
C ALA A 64 14.13 -5.67 9.46
N ASN A 65 14.23 -6.53 8.54
CA ASN A 65 13.77 -7.91 8.44
C ASN A 65 12.47 -8.28 9.18
N PRO A 66 11.26 -8.05 8.67
CA PRO A 66 10.98 -7.46 7.35
C PRO A 66 10.95 -5.93 7.41
N THR A 67 11.50 -5.31 6.38
CA THR A 67 11.49 -3.85 6.25
C THR A 67 10.20 -3.39 5.59
N ILE A 68 9.54 -2.41 6.16
CA ILE A 68 8.46 -1.68 5.47
C ILE A 68 9.10 -0.52 4.73
N ARG A 69 8.96 -0.53 3.41
CA ARG A 69 9.55 0.46 2.52
C ARG A 69 8.51 1.50 2.12
N VAL A 70 8.95 2.75 1.96
CA VAL A 70 8.07 3.84 1.53
C VAL A 70 8.36 4.13 0.06
N ARG A 71 7.30 4.11 -0.76
CA ARG A 71 7.40 4.48 -2.18
C ARG A 71 7.16 5.97 -2.33
N PRO A 72 8.19 6.77 -2.66
CA PRO A 72 8.01 8.21 -2.87
C PRO A 72 7.16 8.47 -4.12
N THR A 73 6.43 9.59 -4.11
CA THR A 73 5.73 10.08 -5.29
C THR A 73 6.67 10.98 -6.08
N ASP A 74 7.59 10.36 -6.83
CA ASP A 74 8.45 11.10 -7.76
C ASP A 74 7.68 11.43 -9.05
N GLU A 75 8.33 12.11 -9.98
CA GLU A 75 7.68 12.58 -11.22
C GLU A 75 7.10 11.42 -12.03
N GLY A 76 7.87 10.36 -12.23
CA GLY A 76 7.42 9.20 -13.01
C GLY A 76 6.24 8.49 -12.36
N PHE A 77 6.30 8.32 -11.04
CA PHE A 77 5.22 7.70 -10.28
C PHE A 77 3.95 8.55 -10.32
N ALA A 78 4.08 9.88 -10.17
CA ALA A 78 2.95 10.80 -10.24
C ALA A 78 2.24 10.73 -11.60
N LYS A 79 3.01 10.65 -12.68
CA LYS A 79 2.44 10.51 -14.04
C LYS A 79 1.68 9.20 -14.20
N ARG A 80 2.19 8.11 -13.62
CA ARG A 80 1.51 6.81 -13.64
C ARG A 80 0.20 6.86 -12.85
N VAL A 81 0.20 7.51 -11.70
CA VAL A 81 -1.01 7.73 -10.90
C VAL A 81 -2.06 8.49 -11.72
N GLY A 82 -1.64 9.56 -12.41
CA GLY A 82 -2.53 10.32 -13.30
C GLY A 82 -3.12 9.46 -14.42
N GLN A 83 -2.32 8.59 -15.01
CA GLN A 83 -2.79 7.70 -16.06
C GLN A 83 -3.84 6.71 -15.54
N ILE A 84 -3.63 6.16 -14.35
CA ILE A 84 -4.61 5.26 -13.70
C ILE A 84 -5.93 5.99 -13.47
N LEU A 85 -5.89 7.22 -12.98
CA LEU A 85 -7.10 8.02 -12.79
C LEU A 85 -7.82 8.24 -14.11
N PHE A 86 -7.08 8.60 -15.15
CA PHE A 86 -7.64 8.83 -16.48
C PHE A 86 -8.29 7.55 -17.04
N ASP A 87 -7.56 6.44 -17.03
CA ASP A 87 -8.03 5.17 -17.59
C ASP A 87 -9.23 4.60 -16.84
N SER A 88 -9.34 4.87 -15.53
CA SER A 88 -10.46 4.42 -14.72
C SER A 88 -11.65 5.38 -14.73
N GLY A 89 -11.49 6.57 -15.34
CA GLY A 89 -12.53 7.60 -15.34
C GLY A 89 -12.76 8.24 -13.98
N ARG A 90 -11.78 8.18 -13.09
CA ARG A 90 -11.89 8.71 -11.72
C ARG A 90 -11.18 10.04 -11.59
N GLY A 91 -11.61 10.84 -10.63
CA GLY A 91 -11.04 12.14 -10.34
C GLY A 91 -10.12 12.12 -9.12
N SER A 92 -9.78 13.31 -8.65
CA SER A 92 -8.84 13.50 -7.53
C SER A 92 -9.31 12.91 -6.21
N GLU A 93 -10.58 12.59 -6.04
CA GLU A 93 -11.11 11.89 -4.86
C GLU A 93 -10.53 10.48 -4.73
N SER A 94 -10.06 9.89 -5.83
CA SER A 94 -9.46 8.55 -5.86
C SER A 94 -7.93 8.58 -5.92
N ILE A 95 -7.30 9.72 -5.63
CA ILE A 95 -5.85 9.88 -5.81
C ILE A 95 -5.03 8.95 -4.90
N ALA A 96 -5.49 8.74 -3.67
CA ALA A 96 -4.82 7.85 -2.73
C ALA A 96 -4.90 6.39 -3.19
N ASP A 97 -6.08 5.96 -3.63
CA ASP A 97 -6.29 4.61 -4.16
C ASP A 97 -5.47 4.39 -5.43
N ALA A 98 -5.36 5.41 -6.28
CA ALA A 98 -4.55 5.34 -7.50
C ALA A 98 -3.05 5.23 -7.18
N HIS A 99 -2.58 5.81 -6.07
CA HIS A 99 -1.21 5.60 -5.59
C HIS A 99 -0.99 4.15 -5.17
N VAL A 100 -1.95 3.56 -4.48
CA VAL A 100 -1.88 2.13 -4.11
C VAL A 100 -1.82 1.26 -5.37
N ALA A 101 -2.68 1.54 -6.34
CA ALA A 101 -2.71 0.79 -7.60
C ALA A 101 -1.41 0.94 -8.40
N ALA A 102 -0.85 2.16 -8.44
CA ALA A 102 0.42 2.42 -9.13
C ALA A 102 1.59 1.68 -8.46
N LEU A 103 1.58 1.59 -7.14
CA LEU A 103 2.57 0.83 -6.39
C LEU A 103 2.45 -0.67 -6.70
N CYS A 104 1.24 -1.19 -6.73
CA CYS A 104 0.99 -2.59 -7.12
C CYS A 104 1.53 -2.88 -8.53
N ALA A 105 1.43 -1.91 -9.43
CA ALA A 105 1.88 -2.07 -10.81
C ALA A 105 3.40 -2.31 -10.93
N GLU A 106 4.16 -2.07 -9.88
CA GLU A 106 5.60 -2.32 -9.84
C GLU A 106 5.94 -3.78 -9.51
N ALA A 107 4.94 -4.60 -9.24
CA ALA A 107 5.11 -6.02 -8.93
C ALA A 107 4.29 -6.89 -9.88
N ASP A 108 4.61 -8.18 -9.91
CA ASP A 108 3.83 -9.17 -10.68
C ASP A 108 2.56 -9.56 -9.91
N THR A 109 2.68 -9.66 -8.60
CA THR A 109 1.56 -9.92 -7.69
C THR A 109 1.63 -8.97 -6.51
N ALA A 110 0.50 -8.41 -6.12
CA ALA A 110 0.41 -7.56 -4.95
C ALA A 110 -0.79 -7.96 -4.10
N MET A 111 -0.59 -8.04 -2.79
CA MET A 111 -1.67 -8.16 -1.83
C MET A 111 -1.80 -6.83 -1.09
N VAL A 112 -2.96 -6.22 -1.17
CA VAL A 112 -3.24 -4.94 -0.51
C VAL A 112 -4.05 -5.20 0.76
N PHE A 113 -3.53 -4.77 1.90
CA PHE A 113 -4.32 -4.71 3.15
C PHE A 113 -4.99 -3.35 3.24
N THR A 114 -6.32 -3.35 3.21
CA THR A 114 -7.13 -2.13 3.16
C THR A 114 -8.45 -2.33 3.87
N THR A 115 -8.99 -1.26 4.46
CA THR A 115 -10.34 -1.26 5.01
C THR A 115 -11.40 -1.05 3.92
N ASP A 116 -10.98 -0.66 2.70
CA ASP A 116 -11.85 -0.36 1.56
C ASP A 116 -11.46 -1.20 0.33
N PRO A 117 -11.61 -2.54 0.39
CA PRO A 117 -11.15 -3.40 -0.70
C PRO A 117 -11.84 -3.14 -2.04
N ASP A 118 -13.09 -2.69 -2.03
CA ASP A 118 -13.84 -2.43 -3.26
C ASP A 118 -13.23 -1.28 -4.07
N ASP A 119 -12.74 -0.24 -3.39
CA ASP A 119 -12.11 0.91 -4.04
C ASP A 119 -10.83 0.50 -4.78
N ILE A 120 -10.06 -0.40 -4.19
CA ILE A 120 -8.84 -0.92 -4.84
C ILE A 120 -9.21 -1.86 -5.99
N ARG A 121 -10.19 -2.75 -5.79
CA ARG A 121 -10.64 -3.67 -6.86
C ARG A 121 -11.16 -2.93 -8.08
N ALA A 122 -11.77 -1.77 -7.87
CA ALA A 122 -12.28 -0.95 -8.98
C ALA A 122 -11.16 -0.45 -9.90
N LEU A 123 -9.93 -0.34 -9.41
CA LEU A 123 -8.78 0.11 -10.19
C LEU A 123 -7.98 -1.05 -10.81
N ALA A 124 -8.19 -2.29 -10.37
CA ALA A 124 -7.44 -3.43 -10.86
C ALA A 124 -7.52 -3.61 -12.39
N PRO A 125 -8.66 -3.38 -13.07
CA PRO A 125 -8.74 -3.54 -14.52
C PRO A 125 -7.80 -2.63 -15.33
N VAL A 126 -7.41 -1.47 -14.77
CA VAL A 126 -6.49 -0.55 -15.47
C VAL A 126 -5.03 -0.79 -15.11
N VAL A 127 -4.75 -1.89 -14.38
CA VAL A 127 -3.39 -2.34 -14.04
C VAL A 127 -3.24 -3.81 -14.50
N PRO A 128 -3.31 -4.08 -15.81
CA PRO A 128 -3.45 -5.45 -16.32
C PRO A 128 -2.20 -6.32 -16.14
N GLY A 129 -1.04 -5.72 -15.92
CA GLY A 129 0.22 -6.45 -15.76
C GLY A 129 0.43 -7.03 -14.37
N THR A 130 -0.48 -6.77 -13.43
CA THR A 130 -0.32 -7.18 -12.03
C THR A 130 -1.57 -7.88 -11.53
N ARG A 131 -1.38 -8.98 -10.82
CA ARG A 131 -2.47 -9.62 -10.09
C ARG A 131 -2.60 -8.95 -8.74
N ILE A 132 -3.72 -8.25 -8.52
CA ILE A 132 -3.99 -7.53 -7.28
C ILE A 132 -5.01 -8.30 -6.44
N LEU A 133 -4.63 -8.64 -5.24
CA LEU A 133 -5.49 -9.26 -4.23
C LEU A 133 -5.71 -8.26 -3.10
N THR A 134 -6.91 -8.26 -2.53
CA THR A 134 -7.23 -7.35 -1.42
C THR A 134 -7.66 -8.14 -0.20
N ARG A 135 -7.31 -7.63 0.98
CA ARG A 135 -7.74 -8.18 2.26
C ARG A 135 -7.94 -7.08 3.28
N ARG A 136 -8.87 -7.32 4.20
CA ARG A 136 -9.00 -6.46 5.38
C ARG A 136 -7.86 -6.76 6.36
N PRO A 137 -7.40 -5.75 7.12
CA PRO A 137 -6.23 -5.90 7.99
C PRO A 137 -6.48 -6.66 9.30
N ASP A 138 -7.71 -6.99 9.61
CA ASP A 138 -8.08 -7.73 10.83
C ASP A 138 -7.94 -9.25 10.73
#